data_fea62d600a6163ac96f31235d6c5bb51
#
_entry.id   fea62d600a6163ac96f31235d6c5bb51
#
_cell.length_a   1.000
_cell.length_b   1.000
_cell.length_c   1.000
_cell.angle_alpha   90.00
_cell.angle_beta   90.00
_cell.angle_gamma   90.00
#
_symmetry.space_group_name_H-M   'P 1'
#
loop_
_entity.id
_entity.type
_entity.pdbx_description
1 polymer ?
#
loop_
_entity_poly.entity_id
_entity_poly.type
_entity_poly.pdbx_seq_one_letter_code
_entity_poly.pdbx_strand_id
1 'polypeptide(L)'
;MPWLVGAFVMTVAVAAIYVGLQQLNRSSADDAGQRLASEVASAGAPAGGEARVDLARSLQPFFVIYDRAARAVAGDAYLDGRLAEVPSGVIATAFANGSDRVTWQPRPGIRLAVVAQRSGGRVILAGQSLRPVEARIDRVGAALLGGWGAALLVLIGGVTAQLWVGRRHPAVPHARIG
;
A
#
# COMPACT_ATOMS: atom_id res chain seq x y z
N MET A 1 -36.36 3.18 -11.63
CA MET A 1 -35.31 2.23 -11.12
C MET A 1 -33.93 2.33 -11.80
N PRO A 2 -33.70 3.00 -12.94
CA PRO A 2 -32.36 3.07 -13.56
C PRO A 2 -31.29 3.74 -12.70
N TRP A 3 -31.65 4.70 -11.87
CA TRP A 3 -30.74 5.42 -10.98
C TRP A 3 -30.08 4.55 -9.89
N LEU A 4 -30.79 3.57 -9.36
CA LEU A 4 -30.27 2.61 -8.38
C LEU A 4 -29.21 1.69 -9.02
N VAL A 5 -29.43 1.30 -10.27
CA VAL A 5 -28.47 0.50 -11.04
C VAL A 5 -27.21 1.32 -11.30
N GLY A 6 -27.34 2.58 -11.69
CA GLY A 6 -26.22 3.50 -11.90
C GLY A 6 -25.39 3.71 -10.64
N ALA A 7 -26.03 3.96 -9.49
CA ALA A 7 -25.37 4.09 -8.20
C ALA A 7 -24.64 2.81 -7.78
N PHE A 8 -25.24 1.66 -7.98
CA PHE A 8 -24.63 0.35 -7.69
C PHE A 8 -23.39 0.10 -8.55
N VAL A 9 -23.50 0.28 -9.87
CA VAL A 9 -22.36 0.09 -10.80
C VAL A 9 -21.21 1.02 -10.45
N MET A 10 -21.50 2.28 -10.14
CA MET A 10 -20.48 3.26 -9.74
C MET A 10 -19.79 2.85 -8.43
N THR A 11 -20.54 2.33 -7.45
CA THR A 11 -19.98 1.86 -6.18
C THR A 11 -19.05 0.67 -6.40
N VAL A 12 -19.46 -0.30 -7.22
CA VAL A 12 -18.64 -1.48 -7.57
C VAL A 12 -17.37 -1.05 -8.31
N ALA A 13 -17.46 -0.11 -9.25
CA ALA A 13 -16.31 0.41 -9.99
C ALA A 13 -15.29 1.09 -9.05
N VAL A 14 -15.76 1.95 -8.13
CA VAL A 14 -14.90 2.61 -7.14
C VAL A 14 -14.21 1.59 -6.24
N ALA A 15 -14.94 0.58 -5.76
CA ALA A 15 -14.38 -0.49 -4.94
C ALA A 15 -13.33 -1.30 -5.70
N ALA A 16 -13.57 -1.64 -6.96
CA ALA A 16 -12.63 -2.38 -7.81
C ALA A 16 -11.34 -1.57 -8.07
N ILE A 17 -11.45 -0.27 -8.34
CA ILE A 17 -10.30 0.63 -8.51
C ILE A 17 -9.49 0.69 -7.22
N TYR A 18 -10.15 0.83 -6.07
CA TYR A 18 -9.47 0.89 -4.77
C TYR A 18 -8.69 -0.40 -4.47
N VAL A 19 -9.30 -1.56 -4.69
CA VAL A 19 -8.63 -2.85 -4.51
C VAL A 19 -7.47 -3.02 -5.49
N GLY A 20 -7.65 -2.64 -6.76
CA GLY A 20 -6.60 -2.69 -7.77
C GLY A 20 -5.38 -1.84 -7.40
N LEU A 21 -5.60 -0.62 -6.92
CA LEU A 21 -4.53 0.27 -6.45
C LEU A 21 -3.79 -0.30 -5.22
N GLN A 22 -4.49 -0.94 -4.30
CA GLN A 22 -3.85 -1.62 -3.17
C GLN A 22 -2.94 -2.77 -3.61
N GLN A 23 -3.36 -3.56 -4.58
CA GLN A 23 -2.57 -4.67 -5.13
C GLN A 23 -1.29 -4.17 -5.82
N LEU A 24 -1.40 -3.17 -6.69
CA LEU A 24 -0.27 -2.58 -7.41
C LEU A 24 0.77 -1.95 -6.48
N ASN A 25 0.34 -1.30 -5.41
CA ASN A 25 1.24 -0.68 -4.45
C ASN A 25 2.04 -1.69 -3.62
N ARG A 26 1.47 -2.86 -3.33
CA ARG A 26 2.18 -3.93 -2.61
C ARG A 26 3.29 -4.54 -3.46
N SER A 27 3.01 -4.85 -4.73
CA SER A 27 4.02 -5.42 -5.63
C SER A 27 5.20 -4.48 -5.86
N SER A 28 4.96 -3.17 -5.99
CA SER A 28 6.03 -2.19 -6.20
C SER A 28 7.01 -2.08 -5.02
N ALA A 29 6.54 -2.22 -3.78
CA ALA A 29 7.38 -2.18 -2.59
C ALA A 29 8.29 -3.43 -2.50
N ASP A 30 7.76 -4.60 -2.87
CA ASP A 30 8.51 -5.85 -2.90
C ASP A 30 9.59 -5.84 -3.99
N ASP A 31 9.29 -5.28 -5.17
CA ASP A 31 10.22 -5.18 -6.29
C ASP A 31 11.42 -4.28 -5.97
N ALA A 32 11.21 -3.17 -5.25
CA ALA A 32 12.28 -2.28 -4.84
C ALA A 32 13.23 -2.96 -3.84
N GLY A 33 12.69 -3.67 -2.85
CA GLY A 33 13.48 -4.46 -1.90
C GLY A 33 14.29 -5.56 -2.58
N GLN A 34 13.69 -6.25 -3.56
CA GLN A 34 14.38 -7.31 -4.30
C GLN A 34 15.54 -6.77 -5.17
N ARG A 35 15.37 -5.63 -5.83
CA ARG A 35 16.45 -4.98 -6.58
C ARG A 35 17.61 -4.60 -5.68
N LEU A 36 17.34 -3.92 -4.56
CA LEU A 36 18.37 -3.56 -3.59
C LEU A 36 19.10 -4.78 -3.04
N ALA A 37 18.39 -5.84 -2.67
CA ALA A 37 19.01 -7.09 -2.20
C ALA A 37 19.93 -7.69 -3.27
N SER A 38 19.51 -7.67 -4.54
CA SER A 38 20.30 -8.18 -5.67
C SER A 38 21.53 -7.30 -5.94
N GLU A 39 21.41 -5.98 -5.85
CA GLU A 39 22.54 -5.05 -5.99
C GLU A 39 23.58 -5.28 -4.90
N VAL A 40 23.16 -5.37 -3.63
CA VAL A 40 24.07 -5.66 -2.51
C VAL A 40 24.69 -7.05 -2.64
N ALA A 41 23.95 -8.05 -3.17
CA ALA A 41 24.46 -9.38 -3.41
C ALA A 41 25.55 -9.43 -4.49
N SER A 42 25.41 -8.61 -5.55
CA SER A 42 26.32 -8.58 -6.69
C SER A 42 27.52 -7.65 -6.50
N ALA A 43 27.31 -6.49 -5.90
CA ALA A 43 28.36 -5.48 -5.68
C ALA A 43 29.19 -5.73 -4.40
N GLY A 44 28.74 -6.63 -3.53
CA GLY A 44 29.20 -6.71 -2.14
C GLY A 44 28.53 -5.61 -1.29
N ALA A 45 28.61 -5.77 0.02
CA ALA A 45 28.16 -4.69 0.90
C ALA A 45 28.94 -3.42 0.55
N PRO A 46 28.27 -2.27 0.34
CA PRO A 46 28.96 -1.00 0.13
C PRO A 46 30.01 -0.84 1.23
N ALA A 47 31.24 -0.60 0.83
CA ALA A 47 32.36 -0.49 1.76
C ALA A 47 32.12 0.73 2.67
N GLY A 48 31.70 0.47 3.86
CA GLY A 48 31.74 1.29 5.06
C GLY A 48 31.33 2.75 4.98
N GLY A 49 30.41 3.14 5.84
CA GLY A 49 30.25 4.53 6.25
C GLY A 49 29.15 5.33 5.61
N GLU A 50 28.28 4.74 4.83
CA GLU A 50 27.08 5.44 4.37
C GLU A 50 26.05 5.60 5.49
N ALA A 51 25.35 6.72 5.43
CA ALA A 51 24.54 7.26 6.49
C ALA A 51 23.64 6.19 7.14
N ARG A 52 23.75 6.01 8.43
CA ARG A 52 22.88 5.13 9.23
C ARG A 52 21.42 5.48 8.98
N VAL A 53 20.65 4.53 8.51
CA VAL A 53 19.21 4.67 8.27
C VAL A 53 18.47 4.34 9.56
N ASP A 54 17.95 5.36 10.24
CA ASP A 54 17.07 5.17 11.39
C ASP A 54 15.69 4.72 10.92
N LEU A 55 15.35 3.44 11.11
CA LEU A 55 14.09 2.83 10.68
C LEU A 55 12.85 3.47 11.30
N ALA A 56 13.00 4.14 12.45
CA ALA A 56 11.89 4.84 13.08
C ALA A 56 11.51 6.14 12.35
N ARG A 57 12.45 6.77 11.66
CA ARG A 57 12.32 8.12 11.08
C ARG A 57 12.53 8.15 9.57
N SER A 58 13.42 7.34 9.05
CA SER A 58 13.79 7.35 7.64
C SER A 58 12.74 6.65 6.77
N LEU A 59 12.61 7.15 5.55
CA LEU A 59 11.82 6.53 4.48
C LEU A 59 12.73 5.91 3.41
N GLN A 60 14.05 6.02 3.58
CA GLN A 60 15.02 5.52 2.63
C GLN A 60 15.02 3.98 2.63
N PRO A 61 15.32 3.37 1.48
CA PRO A 61 15.64 1.95 1.41
C PRO A 61 16.83 1.64 2.30
N PHE A 62 16.87 0.44 2.83
CA PHE A 62 17.92 -0.02 3.75
C PHE A 62 18.26 -1.48 3.50
N PHE A 63 19.42 -1.92 4.02
CA PHE A 63 19.80 -3.32 4.01
C PHE A 63 20.47 -3.75 5.32
N VAL A 64 20.42 -5.06 5.60
CA VAL A 64 21.14 -5.71 6.69
C VAL A 64 21.62 -7.07 6.21
N ILE A 65 22.84 -7.45 6.55
CA ILE A 65 23.43 -8.74 6.24
C ILE A 65 23.44 -9.59 7.50
N TYR A 66 22.93 -10.82 7.38
CA TYR A 66 22.85 -11.79 8.45
C TYR A 66 23.77 -12.98 8.20
N ASP A 67 24.36 -13.50 9.29
CA ASP A 67 25.10 -14.75 9.27
C ASP A 67 24.15 -15.97 9.38
N ARG A 68 24.72 -17.18 9.34
CA ARG A 68 23.95 -18.44 9.51
C ARG A 68 23.29 -18.59 10.88
N ALA A 69 23.77 -17.88 11.89
CA ALA A 69 23.17 -17.86 13.22
C ALA A 69 22.07 -16.77 13.37
N ALA A 70 21.62 -16.22 12.23
CA ALA A 70 20.64 -15.13 12.16
C ALA A 70 21.05 -13.85 12.91
N ARG A 71 22.36 -13.60 13.06
CA ARG A 71 22.89 -12.38 13.68
C ARG A 71 23.19 -11.35 12.61
N ALA A 72 22.78 -10.13 12.84
CA ALA A 72 23.12 -9.00 11.98
C ALA A 72 24.62 -8.68 12.09
N VAL A 73 25.35 -8.80 10.97
CA VAL A 73 26.80 -8.63 10.92
C VAL A 73 27.24 -7.35 10.21
N ALA A 74 26.42 -6.81 9.32
CA ALA A 74 26.67 -5.55 8.61
C ALA A 74 25.35 -4.97 8.09
N GLY A 75 25.32 -3.68 7.76
CA GLY A 75 24.18 -2.99 7.19
C GLY A 75 24.14 -1.53 7.58
N ASP A 76 23.18 -0.83 7.00
CA ASP A 76 22.92 0.59 7.25
C ASP A 76 21.67 0.82 8.13
N ALA A 77 20.83 -0.19 8.32
CA ALA A 77 19.58 -0.09 9.04
C ALA A 77 19.75 -0.17 10.56
N TYR A 78 19.31 0.86 11.25
CA TYR A 78 19.39 0.93 12.70
C TYR A 78 18.01 1.16 13.32
N LEU A 79 17.80 0.48 14.45
CA LEU A 79 16.64 0.70 15.31
C LEU A 79 17.17 0.81 16.74
N ASP A 80 16.87 1.91 17.44
CA ASP A 80 17.37 2.18 18.80
C ASP A 80 18.89 2.14 18.94
N GLY A 81 19.61 2.60 17.91
CA GLY A 81 21.05 2.66 17.91
C GLY A 81 21.77 1.33 17.68
N ARG A 82 21.04 0.25 17.40
CA ARG A 82 21.58 -1.07 17.06
C ARG A 82 21.20 -1.43 15.63
N LEU A 83 22.00 -2.31 14.99
CA LEU A 83 21.61 -2.91 13.71
C LEU A 83 20.25 -3.59 13.89
N ALA A 84 19.39 -3.40 12.91
CA ALA A 84 18.05 -3.95 12.93
C ALA A 84 18.09 -5.49 12.88
N GLU A 85 17.34 -6.13 13.77
CA GLU A 85 17.21 -7.56 13.83
C GLU A 85 15.76 -7.98 13.54
N VAL A 86 15.58 -8.76 12.47
CA VAL A 86 14.29 -9.37 12.14
C VAL A 86 14.15 -10.70 12.89
N PRO A 87 12.91 -11.21 13.05
CA PRO A 87 12.70 -12.54 13.61
C PRO A 87 13.55 -13.61 12.89
N SER A 88 14.21 -14.46 13.64
CA SER A 88 15.11 -15.51 13.11
C SER A 88 14.44 -16.44 12.09
N GLY A 89 13.12 -16.63 12.20
CA GLY A 89 12.33 -17.41 11.25
C GLY A 89 12.39 -16.88 9.82
N VAL A 90 12.43 -15.56 9.62
CA VAL A 90 12.58 -14.93 8.29
C VAL A 90 13.93 -15.34 7.68
N ILE A 91 14.99 -15.27 8.48
CA ILE A 91 16.34 -15.63 8.03
C ILE A 91 16.44 -17.13 7.75
N ALA A 92 15.85 -17.98 8.61
CA ALA A 92 15.81 -19.43 8.41
C ALA A 92 15.03 -19.79 7.12
N THR A 93 13.89 -19.16 6.88
CA THR A 93 13.08 -19.35 5.65
C THR A 93 13.89 -18.97 4.40
N ALA A 94 14.59 -17.83 4.45
CA ALA A 94 15.43 -17.39 3.33
C ALA A 94 16.59 -18.36 3.08
N PHE A 95 17.20 -18.94 4.13
CA PHE A 95 18.23 -19.98 3.96
C PHE A 95 17.65 -21.25 3.34
N ALA A 96 16.45 -21.68 3.74
CA ALA A 96 15.82 -22.90 3.24
C ALA A 96 15.33 -22.74 1.79
N ASN A 97 14.62 -21.65 1.50
CA ASN A 97 13.87 -21.45 0.25
C ASN A 97 14.59 -20.55 -0.76
N GLY A 98 15.73 -19.95 -0.39
CA GLY A 98 16.46 -18.98 -1.21
C GLY A 98 16.01 -17.53 -0.98
N SER A 99 14.75 -17.29 -0.66
CA SER A 99 14.23 -15.96 -0.33
C SER A 99 13.00 -16.05 0.58
N ASP A 100 12.72 -14.94 1.29
CA ASP A 100 11.48 -14.73 2.03
C ASP A 100 11.04 -13.27 1.88
N ARG A 101 9.72 -13.02 1.89
CA ARG A 101 9.14 -11.68 1.76
C ARG A 101 8.10 -11.49 2.83
N VAL A 102 8.33 -10.51 3.70
CA VAL A 102 7.44 -10.27 4.83
C VAL A 102 7.21 -8.77 5.05
N THR A 103 6.07 -8.45 5.63
CA THR A 103 5.88 -7.15 6.26
C THR A 103 6.34 -7.25 7.71
N TRP A 104 7.44 -6.56 8.02
CA TRP A 104 7.99 -6.52 9.37
C TRP A 104 7.53 -5.29 10.13
N GLN A 105 7.03 -5.50 11.34
CA GLN A 105 6.58 -4.43 12.23
C GLN A 105 7.33 -4.54 13.56
N PRO A 106 8.52 -3.94 13.66
CA PRO A 106 9.31 -3.97 14.91
C PRO A 106 8.62 -3.25 16.06
N ARG A 107 7.79 -2.24 15.76
CA ARG A 107 7.03 -1.43 16.73
C ARG A 107 5.70 -0.94 16.14
N PRO A 108 4.72 -0.57 16.99
CA PRO A 108 3.53 0.14 16.52
C PRO A 108 3.90 1.36 15.67
N GLY A 109 3.29 1.50 14.50
CA GLY A 109 3.51 2.62 13.58
C GLY A 109 4.78 2.54 12.71
N ILE A 110 5.63 1.50 12.87
CA ILE A 110 6.77 1.24 11.98
C ILE A 110 6.48 -0.04 11.21
N ARG A 111 6.06 0.10 9.95
CA ARG A 111 5.80 -1.02 9.05
C ARG A 111 6.74 -0.94 7.86
N LEU A 112 7.43 -2.04 7.62
CA LEU A 112 8.50 -2.15 6.65
C LEU A 112 8.19 -3.34 5.72
N ALA A 113 8.27 -3.13 4.41
CA ALA A 113 8.33 -4.23 3.47
C ALA A 113 9.78 -4.69 3.39
N VAL A 114 10.03 -5.97 3.65
CA VAL A 114 11.38 -6.53 3.65
C VAL A 114 11.45 -7.80 2.81
N VAL A 115 12.54 -7.93 2.06
CA VAL A 115 12.90 -9.11 1.29
C VAL A 115 14.22 -9.65 1.83
N ALA A 116 14.21 -10.87 2.30
CA ALA A 116 15.40 -11.59 2.70
C ALA A 116 15.83 -12.52 1.56
N GLN A 117 17.04 -12.39 1.07
CA GLN A 117 17.60 -13.18 -0.04
C GLN A 117 18.87 -13.87 0.38
N ARG A 118 18.96 -15.19 0.14
CA ARG A 118 20.18 -15.95 0.38
C ARG A 118 21.23 -15.60 -0.67
N SER A 119 22.41 -15.24 -0.20
CA SER A 119 23.61 -15.04 -1.03
C SER A 119 24.78 -15.78 -0.39
N GLY A 120 25.16 -16.90 -0.99
CA GLY A 120 26.20 -17.77 -0.44
C GLY A 120 25.87 -18.27 0.98
N GLY A 121 26.78 -18.02 1.93
CA GLY A 121 26.61 -18.39 3.36
C GLY A 121 25.92 -17.32 4.21
N ARG A 122 25.31 -16.30 3.61
CA ARG A 122 24.67 -15.15 4.27
C ARG A 122 23.26 -14.94 3.75
N VAL A 123 22.47 -14.14 4.47
CA VAL A 123 21.18 -13.61 4.00
C VAL A 123 21.30 -12.10 3.96
N ILE A 124 20.96 -11.51 2.82
CA ILE A 124 20.84 -10.08 2.64
C ILE A 124 19.37 -9.76 2.78
N LEU A 125 19.04 -8.95 3.78
CA LEU A 125 17.72 -8.38 3.99
C LEU A 125 17.73 -6.97 3.47
N ALA A 126 16.84 -6.64 2.53
CA ALA A 126 16.63 -5.30 2.06
C ALA A 126 15.18 -4.90 2.25
N GLY A 127 14.92 -3.62 2.49
CA GLY A 127 13.57 -3.16 2.75
C GLY A 127 13.38 -1.67 2.65
N GLN A 128 12.13 -1.27 2.80
CA GLN A 128 11.73 0.14 2.83
C GLN A 128 10.49 0.36 3.70
N SER A 129 10.31 1.61 4.13
CA SER A 129 9.13 2.02 4.90
C SER A 129 7.86 1.98 4.06
N LEU A 130 6.77 1.44 4.63
CA LEU A 130 5.43 1.45 4.01
C LEU A 130 4.67 2.76 4.26
N ARG A 131 5.17 3.66 5.10
CA ARG A 131 4.52 4.96 5.39
C ARG A 131 4.14 5.78 4.15
N PRO A 132 5.00 5.93 3.11
CA PRO A 132 4.62 6.68 1.92
C PRO A 132 3.48 6.04 1.16
N VAL A 133 3.45 4.70 1.12
CA VAL A 133 2.40 3.92 0.47
C VAL A 133 1.08 4.06 1.22
N GLU A 134 1.11 3.90 2.55
CA GLU A 134 -0.05 4.06 3.43
C GLU A 134 -0.64 5.48 3.32
N ALA A 135 0.17 6.52 3.42
CA ALA A 135 -0.28 7.91 3.28
C ALA A 135 -0.85 8.24 1.88
N ARG A 136 -0.40 7.54 0.82
CA ARG A 136 -0.96 7.68 -0.51
C ARG A 136 -2.32 7.00 -0.61
N ILE A 137 -2.45 5.79 -0.06
CA ILE A 137 -3.71 5.03 -0.03
C ILE A 137 -4.78 5.81 0.72
N ASP A 138 -4.46 6.38 1.87
CA ASP A 138 -5.39 7.18 2.68
C ASP A 138 -5.88 8.41 1.91
N ARG A 139 -4.99 9.12 1.22
CA ARG A 139 -5.36 10.29 0.40
C ARG A 139 -6.25 9.90 -0.78
N VAL A 140 -5.91 8.84 -1.49
CA VAL A 140 -6.73 8.35 -2.61
C VAL A 140 -8.07 7.84 -2.10
N GLY A 141 -8.09 7.11 -1.00
CA GLY A 141 -9.32 6.65 -0.35
C GLY A 141 -10.24 7.80 0.04
N ALA A 142 -9.69 8.84 0.68
CA ALA A 142 -10.45 10.04 1.04
C ALA A 142 -11.01 10.77 -0.19
N ALA A 143 -10.21 10.91 -1.27
CA ALA A 143 -10.65 11.53 -2.52
C ALA A 143 -11.78 10.74 -3.20
N LEU A 144 -11.67 9.40 -3.23
CA LEU A 144 -12.69 8.53 -3.80
C LEU A 144 -14.00 8.59 -2.99
N LEU A 145 -13.93 8.56 -1.67
CA LEU A 145 -15.09 8.69 -0.79
C LEU A 145 -15.76 10.08 -0.95
N GLY A 146 -14.97 11.14 -1.01
CA GLY A 146 -15.45 12.50 -1.24
C GLY A 146 -16.14 12.64 -2.60
N GLY A 147 -15.53 12.14 -3.66
CA GLY A 147 -16.10 12.15 -5.02
C GLY A 147 -17.39 11.33 -5.11
N TRP A 148 -17.42 10.15 -4.49
CA TRP A 148 -18.61 9.32 -4.43
C TRP A 148 -19.75 9.99 -3.65
N GLY A 149 -19.44 10.59 -2.49
CA GLY A 149 -20.42 11.34 -1.70
C GLY A 149 -21.00 12.52 -2.46
N ALA A 150 -20.17 13.31 -3.16
CA ALA A 150 -20.62 14.42 -3.99
C ALA A 150 -21.53 13.94 -5.13
N ALA A 151 -21.18 12.85 -5.81
CA ALA A 151 -22.02 12.28 -6.86
C ALA A 151 -23.39 11.81 -6.34
N LEU A 152 -23.45 11.21 -5.15
CA LEU A 152 -24.72 10.85 -4.51
C LEU A 152 -25.58 12.07 -4.19
N LEU A 153 -24.97 13.14 -3.68
CA LEU A 153 -25.70 14.39 -3.39
C LEU A 153 -26.30 15.01 -4.67
N VAL A 154 -25.56 15.01 -5.77
CA VAL A 154 -26.05 15.47 -7.08
C VAL A 154 -27.23 14.61 -7.56
N LEU A 155 -27.11 13.29 -7.43
CA LEU A 155 -28.20 12.36 -7.79
C LEU A 155 -29.46 12.60 -6.96
N ILE A 156 -29.33 12.72 -5.64
CA ILE A 156 -30.45 12.97 -4.73
C ILE A 156 -31.08 14.34 -5.05
N GLY A 157 -30.26 15.37 -5.23
CA GLY A 157 -30.71 16.70 -5.61
C GLY A 157 -31.46 16.73 -6.95
N GLY A 158 -30.95 15.99 -7.95
CA GLY A 158 -31.60 15.86 -9.25
C GLY A 158 -32.97 15.16 -9.17
N VAL A 159 -33.03 14.05 -8.42
CA VAL A 159 -34.31 13.34 -8.21
C VAL A 159 -35.34 14.20 -7.47
N THR A 160 -34.93 14.88 -6.41
CA THR A 160 -35.83 15.77 -5.62
C THR A 160 -36.34 16.92 -6.46
N ALA A 161 -35.46 17.56 -7.27
CA ALA A 161 -35.87 18.63 -8.18
C ALA A 161 -36.86 18.15 -9.22
N GLN A 162 -36.67 16.98 -9.84
CA GLN A 162 -37.60 16.40 -10.80
C GLN A 162 -38.98 16.11 -10.17
N LEU A 163 -39.01 15.55 -8.98
CA LEU A 163 -40.26 15.29 -8.26
C LEU A 163 -40.99 16.58 -7.91
N TRP A 164 -40.27 17.64 -7.57
CA TRP A 164 -40.88 18.94 -7.26
C TRP A 164 -41.47 19.64 -8.49
N VAL A 165 -40.75 19.62 -9.63
CA VAL A 165 -41.23 20.17 -10.91
C VAL A 165 -42.42 19.36 -11.43
N GLY A 166 -42.39 18.02 -11.37
CA GLY A 166 -43.53 17.18 -11.78
C GLY A 166 -44.80 17.39 -10.99
N ARG A 167 -44.71 17.79 -9.72
CA ARG A 167 -45.87 18.15 -8.88
C ARG A 167 -46.48 19.48 -9.23
N ARG A 168 -45.75 20.40 -9.88
CA ARG A 168 -46.23 21.74 -10.25
C ARG A 168 -46.98 21.81 -11.57
N HIS A 169 -46.93 20.74 -12.39
CA HIS A 169 -47.68 20.63 -13.62
C HIS A 169 -48.78 19.56 -13.48
N PRO A 170 -49.97 19.88 -12.88
CA PRO A 170 -51.11 18.98 -12.92
C PRO A 170 -51.55 18.82 -14.37
N ALA A 171 -51.74 17.59 -14.82
CA ALA A 171 -52.25 17.28 -16.16
C ALA A 171 -53.56 18.06 -16.40
N VAL A 172 -53.59 18.86 -17.45
CA VAL A 172 -54.82 19.52 -17.91
C VAL A 172 -55.75 18.40 -18.36
N PRO A 173 -56.97 18.26 -17.77
CA PRO A 173 -57.91 17.26 -18.21
C PRO A 173 -58.39 17.63 -19.62
N HIS A 174 -58.11 16.77 -20.61
CA HIS A 174 -58.69 16.87 -21.92
C HIS A 174 -60.23 16.72 -21.75
N ALA A 175 -60.93 17.87 -21.88
CA ALA A 175 -62.39 17.84 -22.00
C ALA A 175 -62.76 17.06 -23.27
N ARG A 176 -63.44 15.95 -23.08
CA ARG A 176 -64.12 15.24 -24.20
C ARG A 176 -65.24 16.15 -24.66
N ILE A 177 -65.10 16.64 -25.87
CA ILE A 177 -66.20 17.24 -26.61
C ILE A 177 -66.97 16.08 -27.20
N GLY A 178 -68.25 15.91 -26.72
CA GLY A 178 -69.20 14.97 -27.26
C GLY A 178 -69.86 15.45 -28.54
#